data_5f17443267703a7515c0c52d4274763a
#
_entry.id   5f17443267703a7515c0c52d4274763a
#
_cell.length_a   1.000
_cell.length_b   1.000
_cell.length_c   1.000
_cell.angle_alpha   90.00
_cell.angle_beta   90.00
_cell.angle_gamma   90.00
#
_symmetry.space_group_name_H-M   'P 1'
#
loop_
_entity.id
_entity.type
_entity.pdbx_description
1 polymer ?
#
loop_
_entity_poly.entity_id
_entity_poly.type
_entity_poly.pdbx_seq_one_letter_code
_entity_poly.pdbx_strand_id
1 'polypeptide(L)'
;MAMLKRQPLFPHVIELNHQARRRVTGCSVYLIHDADNNWALIDIGYEDAVDELLEIIRQLDFPFSKCVTLIASHADVDHIQGFAKARQVLKTTVTCHPLAAKPLESGDKLATYAEITAQDIHLDMPPVKVEKLVDDGDRIRVGRLELEVWHTPGHTNGQLSFRLRNLLFSGDNLFRDGCVGAIDAHHGSSIQSFIKSLKRIRASDVEWLLPSHGPVFRKDERLIDSTIARLETYLHMADFGTCAIDWPLMDQWERELVEGKMPE
;
A
#
# COMPACT_ATOMS: atom_id res chain seq x y z
N MET A 1 -27.17 21.95 -0.70
CA MET A 1 -26.63 20.59 -0.57
C MET A 1 -26.27 20.38 0.89
N ALA A 2 -26.78 19.34 1.58
CA ALA A 2 -26.39 19.10 2.96
C ALA A 2 -24.92 18.70 3.01
N MET A 3 -24.13 19.35 3.88
CA MET A 3 -22.73 18.96 4.10
C MET A 3 -22.68 17.52 4.64
N LEU A 4 -21.76 16.74 4.12
CA LEU A 4 -21.47 15.41 4.68
C LEU A 4 -21.00 15.57 6.13
N LYS A 5 -21.51 14.72 7.03
CA LYS A 5 -21.00 14.65 8.38
C LYS A 5 -19.78 13.74 8.40
N ARG A 6 -18.71 14.18 9.08
CA ARG A 6 -17.54 13.32 9.33
C ARG A 6 -17.97 12.07 10.08
N GLN A 7 -17.63 10.92 9.53
CA GLN A 7 -17.79 9.63 10.19
C GLN A 7 -16.39 9.06 10.47
N PRO A 8 -15.77 9.45 11.59
CA PRO A 8 -14.43 8.97 11.91
C PRO A 8 -14.49 7.48 12.21
N LEU A 9 -13.60 6.73 11.57
CA LEU A 9 -13.41 5.30 11.83
C LEU A 9 -12.77 5.10 13.21
N PHE A 10 -11.78 5.94 13.52
CA PHE A 10 -11.13 6.10 14.82
C PHE A 10 -10.88 7.58 15.08
N PRO A 11 -10.54 7.99 16.32
CA PRO A 11 -10.08 9.34 16.56
C PRO A 11 -8.97 9.71 15.56
N HIS A 12 -9.18 10.81 14.82
CA HIS A 12 -8.24 11.32 13.81
C HIS A 12 -8.10 10.52 12.50
N VAL A 13 -8.96 9.53 12.24
CA VAL A 13 -8.91 8.70 11.02
C VAL A 13 -10.28 8.63 10.36
N ILE A 14 -10.35 8.95 9.08
CA ILE A 14 -11.54 8.81 8.23
C ILE A 14 -11.16 7.93 7.03
N GLU A 15 -11.95 6.90 6.76
CA GLU A 15 -11.87 6.14 5.53
C GLU A 15 -12.79 6.78 4.49
N LEU A 16 -12.19 7.37 3.46
CA LEU A 16 -12.93 8.15 2.46
C LEU A 16 -13.83 7.27 1.59
N ASN A 17 -13.41 6.06 1.24
CA ASN A 17 -14.22 5.13 0.45
C ASN A 17 -15.51 4.75 1.17
N HIS A 18 -15.42 4.46 2.46
CA HIS A 18 -16.59 4.17 3.29
C HIS A 18 -17.50 5.40 3.42
N GLN A 19 -16.89 6.58 3.57
CA GLN A 19 -17.62 7.85 3.63
C GLN A 19 -18.37 8.14 2.33
N ALA A 20 -17.73 7.87 1.18
CA ALA A 20 -18.31 8.09 -0.13
C ALA A 20 -19.47 7.14 -0.45
N ARG A 21 -19.42 5.91 0.01
CA ARG A 21 -20.41 4.83 -0.23
C ARG A 21 -20.78 4.58 -1.69
N ARG A 22 -19.99 5.04 -2.66
CA ARG A 22 -20.38 5.05 -4.08
C ARG A 22 -19.40 4.43 -5.03
N ARG A 23 -18.09 4.47 -4.74
CA ARG A 23 -17.07 4.12 -5.72
C ARG A 23 -15.92 3.38 -5.07
N VAL A 24 -15.43 2.40 -5.81
CA VAL A 24 -14.16 1.76 -5.49
C VAL A 24 -13.05 2.64 -6.06
N THR A 25 -12.15 3.10 -5.22
CA THR A 25 -10.99 3.93 -5.63
C THR A 25 -9.79 3.09 -6.05
N GLY A 26 -9.92 1.78 -6.05
CA GLY A 26 -8.83 0.82 -6.15
C GLY A 26 -8.48 0.28 -4.77
N CYS A 27 -8.09 1.16 -3.86
CA CYS A 27 -7.73 0.83 -2.49
C CYS A 27 -8.54 1.65 -1.47
N SER A 28 -8.44 1.33 -0.19
CA SER A 28 -8.93 2.17 0.91
C SER A 28 -8.03 3.40 1.05
N VAL A 29 -8.64 4.59 0.98
CA VAL A 29 -7.96 5.87 1.16
C VAL A 29 -8.21 6.37 2.57
N TYR A 30 -7.15 6.54 3.35
CA TYR A 30 -7.25 6.99 4.74
C TYR A 30 -6.84 8.45 4.88
N LEU A 31 -7.77 9.29 5.35
CA LEU A 31 -7.50 10.66 5.76
C LEU A 31 -7.17 10.69 7.24
N ILE A 32 -5.98 11.17 7.57
CA ILE A 32 -5.51 11.35 8.93
C ILE A 32 -5.50 12.85 9.23
N HIS A 33 -6.07 13.25 10.37
CA HIS A 33 -6.18 14.66 10.72
C HIS A 33 -5.95 14.93 12.20
N ASP A 34 -5.38 16.06 12.53
CA ASP A 34 -5.30 16.56 13.90
C ASP A 34 -6.52 17.43 14.29
N ALA A 35 -6.52 17.95 15.51
CA ALA A 35 -7.58 18.80 16.01
C ALA A 35 -7.66 20.18 15.32
N ASP A 36 -6.56 20.63 14.71
CA ASP A 36 -6.46 21.90 14.00
C ASP A 36 -6.77 21.74 12.48
N ASN A 37 -7.29 20.58 12.08
CA ASN A 37 -7.56 20.21 10.69
C ASN A 37 -6.33 20.22 9.77
N ASN A 38 -5.10 20.01 10.29
CA ASN A 38 -4.00 19.59 9.46
C ASN A 38 -4.24 18.13 9.10
N TRP A 39 -4.07 17.77 7.83
CA TRP A 39 -4.40 16.43 7.37
C TRP A 39 -3.43 15.91 6.32
N ALA A 40 -3.39 14.59 6.17
CA ALA A 40 -2.66 13.88 5.15
C ALA A 40 -3.52 12.72 4.61
N LEU A 41 -3.20 12.25 3.41
CA LEU A 41 -3.77 11.01 2.88
C LEU A 41 -2.72 9.91 2.88
N ILE A 42 -3.13 8.70 3.23
CA ILE A 42 -2.43 7.47 2.88
C ILE A 42 -3.16 6.90 1.67
N ASP A 43 -2.42 6.77 0.58
CA ASP A 43 -2.87 6.39 -0.76
C ASP A 43 -3.95 7.33 -1.33
N ILE A 44 -4.35 7.12 -2.58
CA ILE A 44 -5.38 7.93 -3.22
C ILE A 44 -6.23 7.13 -4.23
N GLY A 45 -5.72 6.00 -4.70
CA GLY A 45 -6.41 5.21 -5.69
C GLY A 45 -6.20 5.69 -7.13
N TYR A 46 -7.13 5.33 -7.98
CA TYR A 46 -7.12 5.68 -9.41
C TYR A 46 -7.35 7.16 -9.68
N GLU A 47 -6.77 7.67 -10.75
CA GLU A 47 -6.83 9.10 -11.13
C GLU A 47 -8.27 9.58 -11.37
N ASP A 48 -9.11 8.76 -11.96
CA ASP A 48 -10.48 9.09 -12.29
C ASP A 48 -11.39 9.27 -11.06
N ALA A 49 -10.97 8.76 -9.88
CA ALA A 49 -11.66 8.93 -8.60
C ALA A 49 -11.25 10.21 -7.86
N VAL A 50 -10.18 10.87 -8.26
CA VAL A 50 -9.58 11.99 -7.50
C VAL A 50 -10.54 13.16 -7.32
N ASP A 51 -11.26 13.57 -8.36
CA ASP A 51 -12.18 14.72 -8.26
C ASP A 51 -13.29 14.45 -7.24
N GLU A 52 -13.84 13.23 -7.22
CA GLU A 52 -14.84 12.84 -6.24
C GLU A 52 -14.29 12.80 -4.82
N LEU A 53 -13.08 12.25 -4.64
CA LEU A 53 -12.39 12.24 -3.33
C LEU A 53 -12.13 13.65 -2.82
N LEU A 54 -11.63 14.55 -3.66
CA LEU A 54 -11.39 15.93 -3.28
C LEU A 54 -12.68 16.67 -2.94
N GLU A 55 -13.77 16.41 -3.67
CA GLU A 55 -15.08 16.97 -3.34
C GLU A 55 -15.59 16.45 -1.99
N ILE A 56 -15.41 15.16 -1.68
CA ILE A 56 -15.74 14.58 -0.37
C ILE A 56 -14.95 15.26 0.74
N ILE A 57 -13.64 15.42 0.56
CA ILE A 57 -12.75 16.10 1.52
C ILE A 57 -13.23 17.53 1.77
N ARG A 58 -13.62 18.25 0.72
CA ARG A 58 -14.18 19.60 0.82
C ARG A 58 -15.52 19.63 1.58
N GLN A 59 -16.40 18.65 1.30
CA GLN A 59 -17.71 18.54 1.98
C GLN A 59 -17.57 18.13 3.45
N LEU A 60 -16.48 17.46 3.82
CA LEU A 60 -16.11 17.13 5.20
C LEU A 60 -15.45 18.30 5.93
N ASP A 61 -15.34 19.47 5.30
CA ASP A 61 -14.77 20.69 5.86
C ASP A 61 -13.28 20.56 6.23
N PHE A 62 -12.50 19.95 5.32
CA PHE A 62 -11.05 19.95 5.40
C PHE A 62 -10.46 20.93 4.39
N PRO A 63 -9.82 22.02 4.84
CA PRO A 63 -9.19 22.99 3.93
C PRO A 63 -8.04 22.36 3.15
N PHE A 64 -8.02 22.50 1.83
CA PHE A 64 -6.94 21.97 0.99
C PHE A 64 -5.56 22.53 1.36
N SER A 65 -5.52 23.80 1.80
CA SER A 65 -4.29 24.45 2.26
C SER A 65 -3.67 23.83 3.52
N LYS A 66 -4.41 22.95 4.20
CA LYS A 66 -3.94 22.22 5.39
C LYS A 66 -3.53 20.77 5.08
N CYS A 67 -3.55 20.37 3.80
CA CYS A 67 -2.97 19.11 3.37
C CYS A 67 -1.45 19.15 3.54
N VAL A 68 -0.94 18.33 4.44
CA VAL A 68 0.49 18.32 4.77
C VAL A 68 1.28 17.52 3.72
N THR A 69 0.76 16.37 3.31
CA THR A 69 1.41 15.48 2.34
C THR A 69 0.46 14.37 1.87
N LEU A 70 0.73 13.85 0.69
CA LEU A 70 0.22 12.58 0.20
C LEU A 70 1.26 11.50 0.51
N ILE A 71 0.85 10.39 1.08
CA ILE A 71 1.73 9.32 1.53
C ILE A 71 1.43 8.08 0.71
N ALA A 72 2.41 7.54 -0.01
CA ALA A 72 2.28 6.26 -0.68
C ALA A 72 2.67 5.12 0.27
N SER A 73 1.78 4.13 0.42
CA SER A 73 2.12 2.88 1.08
C SER A 73 3.11 2.08 0.24
N HIS A 74 2.90 2.03 -1.05
CA HIS A 74 3.79 1.43 -2.07
C HIS A 74 3.48 2.02 -3.45
N ALA A 75 4.03 1.45 -4.52
CA ALA A 75 3.97 2.06 -5.85
C ALA A 75 2.98 1.40 -6.83
N ASP A 76 2.02 0.62 -6.36
CA ASP A 76 1.04 0.00 -7.25
C ASP A 76 0.01 1.02 -7.75
N VAL A 77 -0.36 0.88 -9.02
CA VAL A 77 -1.21 1.84 -9.75
C VAL A 77 -2.52 2.16 -9.06
N ASP A 78 -3.16 1.17 -8.45
CA ASP A 78 -4.42 1.31 -7.74
C ASP A 78 -4.30 2.05 -6.39
N HIS A 79 -3.07 2.34 -5.95
CA HIS A 79 -2.77 3.16 -4.77
C HIS A 79 -2.35 4.58 -5.12
N ILE A 80 -1.62 4.76 -6.24
CA ILE A 80 -0.88 6.00 -6.45
C ILE A 80 -1.19 6.72 -7.78
N GLN A 81 -2.00 6.15 -8.68
CA GLN A 81 -2.25 6.75 -9.99
C GLN A 81 -2.80 8.18 -9.89
N GLY A 82 -3.62 8.45 -8.89
CA GLY A 82 -4.20 9.77 -8.66
C GLY A 82 -3.26 10.81 -8.06
N PHE A 83 -2.03 10.47 -7.66
CA PHE A 83 -1.14 11.39 -6.94
C PHE A 83 -0.77 12.63 -7.75
N ALA A 84 -0.46 12.50 -9.03
CA ALA A 84 -0.09 13.64 -9.87
C ALA A 84 -1.21 14.70 -9.89
N LYS A 85 -2.43 14.28 -10.12
CA LYS A 85 -3.62 15.14 -10.13
C LYS A 85 -3.92 15.74 -8.76
N ALA A 86 -3.94 14.91 -7.72
CA ALA A 86 -4.22 15.38 -6.36
C ALA A 86 -3.16 16.37 -5.86
N ARG A 87 -1.86 16.07 -6.10
CA ARG A 87 -0.75 16.97 -5.75
C ARG A 87 -0.90 18.33 -6.40
N GLN A 88 -1.29 18.37 -7.66
CA GLN A 88 -1.50 19.63 -8.39
C GLN A 88 -2.61 20.48 -7.77
N VAL A 89 -3.75 19.86 -7.42
CA VAL A 89 -4.90 20.57 -6.82
C VAL A 89 -4.61 21.00 -5.39
N LEU A 90 -4.06 20.10 -4.58
CA LEU A 90 -3.78 20.34 -3.16
C LEU A 90 -2.54 21.18 -2.92
N LYS A 91 -1.65 21.31 -3.92
CA LYS A 91 -0.36 21.99 -3.82
C LYS A 91 0.49 21.48 -2.65
N THR A 92 0.49 20.18 -2.46
CA THR A 92 1.15 19.50 -1.35
C THR A 92 2.34 18.68 -1.82
N THR A 93 3.05 18.05 -0.90
CA THR A 93 4.19 17.17 -1.15
C THR A 93 3.76 15.70 -1.27
N VAL A 94 4.60 14.89 -1.90
CA VAL A 94 4.47 13.42 -1.91
C VAL A 94 5.58 12.81 -1.06
N THR A 95 5.21 11.83 -0.24
CA THR A 95 6.09 11.10 0.66
C THR A 95 5.99 9.61 0.36
N CYS A 96 7.11 8.92 0.16
CA CYS A 96 7.15 7.47 -0.05
C CYS A 96 8.48 6.86 0.39
N HIS A 97 8.58 5.53 0.31
CA HIS A 97 9.85 4.82 0.47
C HIS A 97 10.81 5.10 -0.70
N PRO A 98 12.14 5.14 -0.51
CA PRO A 98 13.11 5.36 -1.60
C PRO A 98 12.94 4.41 -2.78
N LEU A 99 12.60 3.14 -2.55
CA LEU A 99 12.38 2.16 -3.62
C LEU A 99 11.08 2.41 -4.42
N ALA A 100 10.10 3.08 -3.84
CA ALA A 100 8.88 3.47 -4.54
C ALA A 100 9.04 4.79 -5.32
N ALA A 101 10.01 5.64 -4.97
CA ALA A 101 10.15 6.96 -5.55
C ALA A 101 10.44 6.94 -7.06
N LYS A 102 11.36 6.08 -7.50
CA LYS A 102 11.72 5.99 -8.91
C LYS A 102 10.54 5.62 -9.81
N PRO A 103 9.77 4.56 -9.53
CA PRO A 103 8.56 4.25 -10.29
C PRO A 103 7.55 5.41 -10.35
N LEU A 104 7.32 6.10 -9.22
CA LEU A 104 6.41 7.24 -9.18
C LEU A 104 6.92 8.40 -10.05
N GLU A 105 8.20 8.75 -9.94
CA GLU A 105 8.77 9.90 -10.63
C GLU A 105 8.94 9.67 -12.14
N SER A 106 9.15 8.44 -12.57
CA SER A 106 9.25 8.11 -13.99
C SER A 106 7.90 7.77 -14.64
N GLY A 107 6.86 7.49 -13.86
CA GLY A 107 5.61 6.96 -14.36
C GLY A 107 5.80 5.57 -14.98
N ASP A 108 6.61 4.72 -14.34
CA ASP A 108 6.97 3.39 -14.84
C ASP A 108 5.75 2.44 -14.77
N LYS A 109 5.14 2.21 -15.93
CA LYS A 109 3.93 1.40 -16.04
C LYS A 109 4.12 -0.07 -15.63
N LEU A 110 5.30 -0.63 -15.90
CA LEU A 110 5.59 -2.01 -15.54
C LEU A 110 5.83 -2.15 -14.03
N ALA A 111 6.67 -1.28 -13.47
CA ALA A 111 6.99 -1.32 -12.05
C ALA A 111 5.82 -0.91 -11.13
N THR A 112 4.76 -0.34 -11.68
CA THR A 112 3.55 0.07 -10.94
C THR A 112 2.32 -0.78 -11.22
N TYR A 113 2.44 -1.84 -12.00
CA TYR A 113 1.31 -2.65 -12.49
C TYR A 113 0.25 -1.86 -13.29
N ALA A 114 0.60 -0.68 -13.79
CA ALA A 114 -0.25 0.05 -14.72
C ALA A 114 -0.31 -0.66 -16.10
N GLU A 115 0.67 -1.51 -16.38
CA GLU A 115 0.69 -2.36 -17.57
C GLU A 115 0.94 -3.83 -17.18
N ILE A 116 -0.06 -4.68 -17.45
CA ILE A 116 0.02 -6.14 -17.30
C ILE A 116 -0.50 -6.76 -18.59
N THR A 117 0.39 -6.96 -19.56
CA THR A 117 0.03 -7.44 -20.90
C THR A 117 -0.73 -8.78 -20.86
N ALA A 118 -0.36 -9.69 -19.95
CA ALA A 118 -1.02 -10.99 -19.79
C ALA A 118 -2.48 -10.89 -19.35
N GLN A 119 -2.89 -9.76 -18.78
CA GLN A 119 -4.25 -9.49 -18.29
C GLN A 119 -4.98 -8.41 -19.10
N ASP A 120 -4.38 -7.95 -20.22
CA ASP A 120 -4.89 -6.85 -21.05
C ASP A 120 -5.13 -5.56 -20.23
N ILE A 121 -4.26 -5.30 -19.26
CA ILE A 121 -4.29 -4.08 -18.44
C ILE A 121 -3.30 -3.09 -19.03
N HIS A 122 -3.81 -1.92 -19.43
CA HIS A 122 -3.04 -0.83 -20.03
C HIS A 122 -3.53 0.50 -19.48
N LEU A 123 -3.08 0.85 -18.29
CA LEU A 123 -3.44 2.12 -17.64
C LEU A 123 -2.35 3.16 -17.87
N ASP A 124 -2.73 4.43 -17.79
CA ASP A 124 -1.75 5.50 -17.70
C ASP A 124 -1.19 5.59 -16.28
N MET A 125 0.08 5.98 -16.20
CA MET A 125 0.74 6.25 -14.92
C MET A 125 1.41 7.62 -14.98
N PRO A 126 0.68 8.70 -14.62
CA PRO A 126 1.24 10.04 -14.66
C PRO A 126 2.41 10.18 -13.67
N PRO A 127 3.58 10.65 -14.12
CA PRO A 127 4.72 10.84 -13.25
C PRO A 127 4.42 11.90 -12.19
N VAL A 128 4.90 11.67 -10.99
CA VAL A 128 4.73 12.61 -9.88
C VAL A 128 6.03 12.81 -9.14
N LYS A 129 6.38 14.07 -8.87
CA LYS A 129 7.57 14.39 -8.08
C LYS A 129 7.39 13.94 -6.63
N VAL A 130 8.40 13.27 -6.10
CA VAL A 130 8.51 12.89 -4.69
C VAL A 130 9.40 13.92 -3.96
N GLU A 131 8.89 14.57 -2.93
CA GLU A 131 9.64 15.54 -2.16
C GLU A 131 10.24 14.98 -0.87
N LYS A 132 9.65 13.92 -0.32
CA LYS A 132 10.09 13.34 0.95
C LYS A 132 10.27 11.84 0.82
N LEU A 133 11.42 11.38 1.22
CA LEU A 133 11.72 9.96 1.35
C LEU A 133 11.69 9.59 2.83
N VAL A 134 11.08 8.45 3.15
CA VAL A 134 10.98 7.91 4.51
C VAL A 134 11.28 6.43 4.51
N ASP A 135 11.87 5.95 5.59
CA ASP A 135 12.28 4.57 5.78
C ASP A 135 11.89 4.09 7.20
N ASP A 136 12.25 2.88 7.54
CA ASP A 136 11.93 2.26 8.81
C ASP A 136 12.35 3.10 10.01
N GLY A 137 11.44 3.32 10.96
CA GLY A 137 11.66 4.12 12.16
C GLY A 137 11.50 5.63 11.98
N ASP A 138 11.36 6.12 10.76
CA ASP A 138 11.07 7.52 10.51
C ASP A 138 9.69 7.93 11.04
N ARG A 139 9.45 9.24 11.09
CA ARG A 139 8.19 9.81 11.55
C ARG A 139 7.65 10.84 10.57
N ILE A 140 6.37 10.68 10.21
CA ILE A 140 5.64 11.66 9.40
C ILE A 140 4.74 12.47 10.33
N ARG A 141 4.95 13.79 10.35
CA ARG A 141 4.11 14.70 11.16
C ARG A 141 2.91 15.18 10.37
N VAL A 142 1.73 15.06 10.98
CA VAL A 142 0.47 15.62 10.51
C VAL A 142 -0.05 16.55 11.61
N GLY A 143 0.34 17.83 11.55
CA GLY A 143 0.10 18.78 12.62
C GLY A 143 0.71 18.31 13.96
N ARG A 144 -0.14 17.96 14.92
CA ARG A 144 0.29 17.44 16.24
C ARG A 144 0.40 15.93 16.30
N LEU A 145 0.00 15.22 15.25
CA LEU A 145 0.13 13.77 15.17
C LEU A 145 1.45 13.37 14.57
N GLU A 146 1.95 12.21 14.98
CA GLU A 146 3.11 11.57 14.40
C GLU A 146 2.72 10.15 13.98
N LEU A 147 2.96 9.82 12.70
CA LEU A 147 2.90 8.47 12.16
C LEU A 147 4.30 7.89 12.24
N GLU A 148 4.47 6.77 12.92
CA GLU A 148 5.69 5.99 12.87
C GLU A 148 5.70 5.17 11.59
N VAL A 149 6.78 5.25 10.83
CA VAL A 149 6.96 4.52 9.56
C VAL A 149 7.58 3.15 9.85
N TRP A 150 6.98 2.11 9.32
CA TRP A 150 7.52 0.76 9.34
C TRP A 150 7.77 0.30 7.91
N HIS A 151 9.00 -0.04 7.58
CA HIS A 151 9.29 -0.75 6.34
C HIS A 151 8.83 -2.20 6.50
N THR A 152 7.82 -2.58 5.74
CA THR A 152 7.17 -3.89 5.82
C THR A 152 7.08 -4.52 4.43
N PRO A 153 8.23 -4.83 3.81
CA PRO A 153 8.28 -5.40 2.47
C PRO A 153 7.69 -6.82 2.45
N GLY A 154 7.27 -7.21 1.27
CA GLY A 154 6.70 -8.54 1.00
C GLY A 154 5.88 -8.53 -0.27
N HIS A 155 4.84 -7.72 -0.31
CA HIS A 155 4.08 -7.43 -1.53
C HIS A 155 4.93 -6.67 -2.54
N THR A 156 5.49 -5.55 -2.13
CA THR A 156 6.57 -4.87 -2.87
C THR A 156 7.78 -4.68 -1.98
N ASN A 157 8.94 -4.42 -2.58
CA ASN A 157 10.17 -4.17 -1.84
C ASN A 157 10.18 -2.79 -1.14
N GLY A 158 9.36 -1.85 -1.58
CA GLY A 158 9.23 -0.50 -1.04
C GLY A 158 7.99 -0.29 -0.18
N GLN A 159 7.29 -1.35 0.22
CA GLN A 159 6.06 -1.20 0.99
C GLN A 159 6.30 -0.71 2.41
N LEU A 160 5.52 0.29 2.79
CA LEU A 160 5.48 0.87 4.12
C LEU A 160 4.15 0.57 4.81
N SER A 161 4.21 0.41 6.11
CA SER A 161 3.07 0.51 7.01
C SER A 161 3.25 1.73 7.91
N PHE A 162 2.14 2.30 8.38
CA PHE A 162 2.19 3.50 9.21
C PHE A 162 1.46 3.25 10.52
N ARG A 163 2.14 3.50 11.63
CA ARG A 163 1.55 3.32 12.95
C ARG A 163 1.09 4.65 13.53
N LEU A 164 -0.17 4.69 13.97
CA LEU A 164 -0.73 5.76 14.78
C LEU A 164 -1.27 5.18 16.08
N ARG A 165 -0.52 5.28 17.17
CA ARG A 165 -0.88 4.70 18.49
C ARG A 165 -1.07 3.17 18.38
N ASN A 166 -2.30 2.67 18.62
CA ASN A 166 -2.66 1.25 18.52
C ASN A 166 -3.21 0.84 17.14
N LEU A 167 -3.17 1.74 16.15
CA LEU A 167 -3.60 1.51 14.78
C LEU A 167 -2.40 1.28 13.88
N LEU A 168 -2.50 0.36 12.93
CA LEU A 168 -1.53 0.15 11.86
C LEU A 168 -2.23 0.20 10.51
N PHE A 169 -1.91 1.19 9.69
CA PHE A 169 -2.22 1.20 8.27
C PHE A 169 -1.27 0.22 7.61
N SER A 170 -1.78 -0.97 7.33
CA SER A 170 -0.93 -2.13 7.02
C SER A 170 -0.59 -2.27 5.54
N GLY A 171 -1.13 -1.40 4.67
CA GLY A 171 -0.96 -1.58 3.23
C GLY A 171 -1.49 -2.94 2.81
N ASP A 172 -0.75 -3.61 1.94
CA ASP A 172 -1.08 -4.92 1.37
C ASP A 172 -0.41 -6.09 2.09
N ASN A 173 -0.07 -5.91 3.38
CA ASN A 173 0.54 -6.98 4.16
C ASN A 173 -0.43 -8.10 4.54
N LEU A 174 -1.63 -7.74 4.97
CA LEU A 174 -2.60 -8.71 5.47
C LEU A 174 -4.02 -8.14 5.39
N PHE A 175 -4.92 -8.92 4.84
CA PHE A 175 -6.35 -8.63 4.76
C PHE A 175 -7.14 -9.47 5.79
N ARG A 176 -8.38 -9.08 6.05
CA ARG A 176 -9.21 -9.68 7.10
C ARG A 176 -9.44 -11.18 6.94
N ASP A 177 -9.42 -11.69 5.72
CA ASP A 177 -9.61 -13.11 5.40
C ASP A 177 -8.31 -13.94 5.47
N GLY A 178 -7.19 -13.30 5.84
CA GLY A 178 -5.88 -13.91 5.88
C GLY A 178 -5.16 -13.93 4.52
N CYS A 179 -5.73 -13.33 3.47
CA CYS A 179 -5.01 -13.09 2.23
C CYS A 179 -3.96 -11.99 2.42
N VAL A 180 -2.99 -11.99 1.55
CA VAL A 180 -1.93 -10.96 1.45
C VAL A 180 -1.99 -10.33 0.06
N GLY A 181 -1.31 -9.22 -0.14
CA GLY A 181 -1.16 -8.61 -1.46
C GLY A 181 -0.55 -9.59 -2.46
N ALA A 182 -0.72 -9.32 -3.74
CA ALA A 182 -0.19 -10.16 -4.81
C ALA A 182 1.31 -10.41 -4.61
N ILE A 183 1.75 -11.62 -4.94
CA ILE A 183 3.15 -12.01 -4.86
C ILE A 183 3.64 -12.16 -6.30
N ASP A 184 4.56 -11.31 -6.72
CA ASP A 184 5.21 -11.36 -8.02
C ASP A 184 6.68 -10.95 -7.87
N ALA A 185 7.58 -11.90 -8.09
CA ALA A 185 9.02 -11.67 -7.95
C ALA A 185 9.54 -10.56 -8.89
N HIS A 186 8.95 -10.41 -10.08
CA HIS A 186 9.31 -9.34 -11.02
C HIS A 186 8.97 -7.95 -10.50
N HIS A 187 8.02 -7.85 -9.58
CA HIS A 187 7.61 -6.62 -8.92
C HIS A 187 8.32 -6.38 -7.57
N GLY A 188 9.30 -7.20 -7.24
CA GLY A 188 10.06 -7.10 -6.00
C GLY A 188 9.35 -7.73 -4.80
N SER A 189 8.33 -8.56 -5.02
CA SER A 189 7.71 -9.36 -3.96
C SER A 189 8.68 -10.40 -3.41
N SER A 190 8.53 -10.70 -2.12
CA SER A 190 9.34 -11.70 -1.43
C SER A 190 8.55 -12.36 -0.31
N ILE A 191 8.30 -13.65 -0.43
CA ILE A 191 7.62 -14.43 0.62
C ILE A 191 8.38 -14.35 1.94
N GLN A 192 9.71 -14.43 1.91
CA GLN A 192 10.55 -14.32 3.10
C GLN A 192 10.40 -12.96 3.77
N SER A 193 10.31 -11.87 2.99
CA SER A 193 10.07 -10.54 3.50
C SER A 193 8.66 -10.40 4.06
N PHE A 194 7.64 -10.95 3.41
CA PHE A 194 6.28 -11.02 3.95
C PHE A 194 6.25 -11.68 5.33
N ILE A 195 6.86 -12.85 5.46
CA ILE A 195 6.93 -13.59 6.73
C ILE A 195 7.58 -12.73 7.82
N LYS A 196 8.68 -12.03 7.51
CA LYS A 196 9.34 -11.12 8.46
C LYS A 196 8.43 -9.96 8.86
N SER A 197 7.77 -9.33 7.90
CA SER A 197 6.85 -8.22 8.13
C SER A 197 5.65 -8.65 8.96
N LEU A 198 5.05 -9.81 8.66
CA LEU A 198 3.95 -10.37 9.44
C LEU A 198 4.37 -10.74 10.87
N LYS A 199 5.57 -11.31 11.05
CA LYS A 199 6.14 -11.60 12.39
C LYS A 199 6.33 -10.32 13.21
N ARG A 200 6.77 -9.21 12.58
CA ARG A 200 6.86 -7.89 13.22
C ARG A 200 5.48 -7.38 13.64
N ILE A 201 4.50 -7.41 12.73
CA ILE A 201 3.12 -6.99 13.03
C ILE A 201 2.53 -7.83 14.17
N ARG A 202 2.71 -9.14 14.12
CA ARG A 202 2.24 -10.07 15.16
C ARG A 202 2.82 -9.74 16.53
N ALA A 203 4.12 -9.48 16.62
CA ALA A 203 4.83 -9.21 17.87
C ALA A 203 4.54 -7.81 18.46
N SER A 204 3.92 -6.94 17.68
CA SER A 204 3.65 -5.57 18.10
C SER A 204 2.45 -5.46 19.03
N ASP A 205 2.32 -4.31 19.68
CA ASP A 205 1.18 -3.93 20.53
C ASP A 205 0.06 -3.19 19.78
N VAL A 206 0.09 -3.16 18.44
CA VAL A 206 -1.04 -2.65 17.66
C VAL A 206 -2.28 -3.52 17.87
N GLU A 207 -3.43 -2.89 17.91
CA GLU A 207 -4.71 -3.59 18.12
C GLU A 207 -5.55 -3.70 16.86
N TRP A 208 -5.39 -2.78 15.94
CA TRP A 208 -6.19 -2.68 14.72
C TRP A 208 -5.31 -2.62 13.49
N LEU A 209 -5.70 -3.37 12.48
CA LEU A 209 -5.13 -3.32 11.13
C LEU A 209 -6.11 -2.62 10.19
N LEU A 210 -5.57 -1.62 9.48
CA LEU A 210 -6.25 -0.82 8.48
C LEU A 210 -5.60 -1.15 7.13
N PRO A 211 -6.04 -2.21 6.45
CA PRO A 211 -5.44 -2.63 5.19
C PRO A 211 -5.88 -1.75 4.04
N SER A 212 -5.15 -1.78 2.94
CA SER A 212 -5.55 -1.06 1.73
C SER A 212 -6.71 -1.73 1.00
N HIS A 213 -6.96 -3.01 1.22
CA HIS A 213 -8.10 -3.72 0.65
C HIS A 213 -8.90 -4.46 1.72
N GLY A 214 -10.23 -4.43 1.54
CA GLY A 214 -11.14 -5.06 2.48
C GLY A 214 -11.39 -4.24 3.75
N PRO A 215 -12.14 -4.78 4.71
CA PRO A 215 -12.54 -4.06 5.91
C PRO A 215 -11.41 -3.99 6.94
N VAL A 216 -11.43 -2.91 7.71
CA VAL A 216 -10.63 -2.76 8.93
C VAL A 216 -11.00 -3.86 9.94
N PHE A 217 -10.02 -4.39 10.65
CA PHE A 217 -10.24 -5.48 11.60
C PHE A 217 -9.29 -5.42 12.80
N ARG A 218 -9.70 -6.05 13.89
CA ARG A 218 -8.82 -6.24 15.05
C ARG A 218 -7.71 -7.22 14.71
N LYS A 219 -6.50 -6.89 15.14
CA LYS A 219 -5.36 -7.81 15.01
C LYS A 219 -5.71 -9.15 15.66
N ASP A 220 -5.63 -10.20 14.87
CA ASP A 220 -5.81 -11.58 15.31
C ASP A 220 -4.50 -12.34 15.10
N GLU A 221 -3.86 -12.70 16.21
CA GLU A 221 -2.58 -13.41 16.17
C GLU A 221 -2.71 -14.80 15.51
N ARG A 222 -3.85 -15.47 15.69
CA ARG A 222 -4.07 -16.79 15.05
C ARG A 222 -4.19 -16.67 13.55
N LEU A 223 -4.86 -15.62 13.08
CA LEU A 223 -4.95 -15.32 11.64
C LEU A 223 -3.54 -15.06 11.07
N ILE A 224 -2.74 -14.25 11.76
CA ILE A 224 -1.37 -13.94 11.32
C ILE A 224 -0.52 -15.23 11.33
N ASP A 225 -0.58 -16.04 12.40
CA ASP A 225 0.19 -17.28 12.50
C ASP A 225 -0.20 -18.28 11.39
N SER A 226 -1.50 -18.42 11.08
CA SER A 226 -1.98 -19.28 9.98
C SER A 226 -1.52 -18.77 8.60
N THR A 227 -1.51 -17.45 8.41
CA THR A 227 -1.01 -16.84 7.17
C THR A 227 0.50 -17.05 7.01
N ILE A 228 1.27 -16.87 8.08
CA ILE A 228 2.72 -17.16 8.08
C ILE A 228 2.97 -18.63 7.73
N ALA A 229 2.28 -19.56 8.38
CA ALA A 229 2.44 -20.98 8.11
C ALA A 229 2.14 -21.35 6.65
N ARG A 230 1.10 -20.72 6.07
CA ARG A 230 0.78 -20.89 4.65
C ARG A 230 1.88 -20.37 3.75
N LEU A 231 2.40 -19.17 4.03
CA LEU A 231 3.51 -18.58 3.26
C LEU A 231 4.79 -19.42 3.40
N GLU A 232 5.08 -19.95 4.59
CA GLU A 232 6.21 -20.86 4.81
C GLU A 232 6.05 -22.14 3.97
N THR A 233 4.82 -22.64 3.79
CA THR A 233 4.55 -23.77 2.89
C THR A 233 4.92 -23.43 1.45
N TYR A 234 4.57 -22.23 0.98
CA TYR A 234 4.87 -21.80 -0.40
C TYR A 234 6.36 -21.67 -0.69
N LEU A 235 7.19 -21.39 0.31
CA LEU A 235 8.66 -21.38 0.15
C LEU A 235 9.23 -22.75 -0.27
N HIS A 236 8.51 -23.83 0.00
CA HIS A 236 8.94 -25.19 -0.26
C HIS A 236 8.16 -25.88 -1.37
N MET A 237 7.18 -25.21 -1.96
CA MET A 237 6.46 -25.74 -3.10
C MET A 237 7.18 -25.35 -4.39
N ALA A 238 7.73 -26.35 -5.06
CA ALA A 238 8.14 -26.23 -6.45
C ALA A 238 6.86 -26.23 -7.28
N ASP A 239 6.18 -25.11 -7.39
CA ASP A 239 5.10 -24.99 -8.30
C ASP A 239 4.17 -23.83 -8.07
N PHE A 240 3.48 -23.69 -9.00
CA PHE A 240 2.24 -23.93 -9.70
C PHE A 240 1.56 -22.63 -10.02
N GLY A 241 2.00 -21.93 -11.06
CA GLY A 241 1.16 -20.94 -11.70
C GLY A 241 0.84 -19.71 -10.85
N THR A 242 1.51 -19.50 -9.74
CA THR A 242 1.63 -18.20 -9.12
C THR A 242 2.90 -17.59 -9.66
N CYS A 243 2.79 -16.57 -10.47
CA CYS A 243 3.89 -15.84 -11.11
C CYS A 243 4.92 -15.27 -10.12
N ALA A 244 5.08 -15.84 -8.95
CA ALA A 244 5.58 -15.08 -7.83
C ALA A 244 6.53 -15.79 -6.91
N ILE A 245 6.93 -16.97 -7.24
CA ILE A 245 7.78 -17.75 -6.36
C ILE A 245 9.17 -17.78 -6.96
N ASP A 246 10.19 -17.49 -6.15
CA ASP A 246 11.54 -17.94 -6.42
C ASP A 246 11.50 -19.45 -6.64
N TRP A 247 11.94 -19.89 -7.80
CA TRP A 247 11.92 -21.29 -8.21
C TRP A 247 13.33 -21.87 -8.23
N PRO A 248 13.92 -22.19 -7.09
CA PRO A 248 15.31 -22.65 -7.04
C PRO A 248 15.55 -23.86 -7.93
N LEU A 249 14.54 -24.73 -8.07
CA LEU A 249 14.64 -25.91 -8.93
C LEU A 249 14.52 -25.54 -10.43
N MET A 250 13.70 -24.56 -10.78
CA MET A 250 13.65 -24.05 -12.17
C MET A 250 14.93 -23.34 -12.54
N ASP A 251 15.45 -22.48 -11.67
CA ASP A 251 16.74 -21.80 -11.86
C ASP A 251 17.90 -22.80 -11.97
N GLN A 252 17.84 -23.89 -11.20
CA GLN A 252 18.80 -24.96 -11.31
C GLN A 252 18.68 -25.68 -12.64
N TRP A 253 17.47 -26.03 -13.05
CA TRP A 253 17.18 -26.72 -14.29
C TRP A 253 17.56 -25.87 -15.52
N GLU A 254 17.25 -24.58 -15.51
CA GLU A 254 17.67 -23.65 -16.57
C GLU A 254 19.20 -23.57 -16.67
N ARG A 255 19.90 -23.50 -15.54
CA ARG A 255 21.37 -23.54 -15.52
C ARG A 255 21.91 -24.85 -16.10
N GLU A 256 21.32 -25.98 -15.74
CA GLU A 256 21.72 -27.32 -16.23
C GLU A 256 21.49 -27.44 -17.74
N LEU A 257 20.40 -26.87 -18.27
CA LEU A 257 20.13 -26.80 -19.72
C LEU A 257 21.21 -25.96 -20.44
N VAL A 258 21.54 -24.78 -19.90
CA VAL A 258 22.56 -23.89 -20.46
C VAL A 258 23.95 -24.57 -20.45
N GLU A 259 24.23 -25.37 -19.42
CA GLU A 259 25.47 -26.15 -19.29
C GLU A 259 25.46 -27.43 -20.12
N GLY A 260 24.39 -27.72 -20.86
CA GLY A 260 24.25 -28.92 -21.69
C GLY A 260 24.01 -30.20 -20.93
N LYS A 261 23.63 -30.09 -19.67
CA LYS A 261 23.24 -31.23 -18.85
C LYS A 261 21.76 -31.52 -19.08
N MET A 262 21.46 -32.58 -19.77
CA MET A 262 20.06 -33.02 -19.92
C MET A 262 19.65 -33.82 -18.69
N PRO A 263 18.44 -33.61 -18.12
CA PRO A 263 17.94 -34.49 -17.07
C PRO A 263 17.77 -35.90 -17.64
N GLU A 264 18.23 -36.89 -16.89
CA GLU A 264 18.01 -38.31 -17.19
C GLU A 264 16.55 -38.72 -16.96
#